data_558e980f0278e4007fcaae9b6fd9d5d6
#
_entry.id   558e980f0278e4007fcaae9b6fd9d5d6
#
_cell.length_a   1.000
_cell.length_b   1.000
_cell.length_c   1.000
_cell.angle_alpha   90.00
_cell.angle_beta   90.00
_cell.angle_gamma   90.00
#
_symmetry.space_group_name_H-M   'P 1'
#
loop_
_entity.id
_entity.type
_entity.pdbx_description
1 polymer ?
#
loop_
_entity_poly.entity_id
_entity_poly.type
_entity_poly.pdbx_seq_one_letter_code
_entity_poly.pdbx_strand_id
1 'polypeptide(L)'
;NVEALGSGDVTDNATLELNTGGDFDNNIGGTGSVVKSGDKTLTLSGANSYTGGTTISGGTLVATNVEALGSGDVTDNAVLELNTGGDFTNAISGSGQVVKSGDKTLTLSGANSYTGGTTISGGTLVASNVEALGTGDITDNATLELNAGGDFANNIGGTGSVVKSGDKTLTLSGSNTYTGGTTISGGTLVATNVEALGTGNVTDNATLELSTGGDFANNIGGTGSVVKSGDETLTLSGANSYTGGTTISGGTLVASNVEALGTGDVTDNATLELNTGGDFDN
;
A
#
# COMPACT_ATOMS: atom_id res chain seq x y z
N ASN A 1 -29.50 -12.49 -17.20
CA ASN A 1 -29.62 -12.63 -15.77
C ASN A 1 -28.58 -13.67 -15.31
N VAL A 2 -28.23 -13.70 -14.01
CA VAL A 2 -27.20 -14.61 -13.45
C VAL A 2 -27.60 -16.10 -13.55
N GLU A 3 -28.87 -16.40 -13.61
CA GLU A 3 -29.43 -17.79 -13.73
C GLU A 3 -29.46 -18.30 -15.19
N ALA A 4 -29.02 -17.49 -16.15
CA ALA A 4 -29.16 -17.84 -17.59
C ALA A 4 -28.34 -19.09 -17.97
N LEU A 5 -27.30 -19.42 -17.24
CA LEU A 5 -26.45 -20.59 -17.49
C LEU A 5 -26.75 -21.77 -16.58
N GLY A 6 -27.86 -21.70 -15.80
CA GLY A 6 -28.22 -22.73 -14.84
C GLY A 6 -27.27 -22.72 -13.62
N SER A 7 -27.31 -23.79 -12.81
CA SER A 7 -26.56 -23.91 -11.55
C SER A 7 -25.35 -24.85 -11.62
N GLY A 8 -25.00 -25.34 -12.79
CA GLY A 8 -23.86 -26.23 -12.99
C GLY A 8 -22.58 -25.47 -13.34
N ASP A 9 -21.45 -26.21 -13.39
CA ASP A 9 -20.18 -25.67 -13.88
C ASP A 9 -20.29 -25.23 -15.35
N VAL A 10 -19.58 -24.16 -15.68
CA VAL A 10 -19.53 -23.60 -17.04
C VAL A 10 -18.18 -23.93 -17.67
N THR A 11 -18.17 -24.52 -18.84
CA THR A 11 -16.95 -24.70 -19.64
C THR A 11 -16.92 -23.62 -20.73
N ASP A 12 -16.01 -22.64 -20.54
CA ASP A 12 -15.79 -21.57 -21.50
C ASP A 12 -14.49 -21.79 -22.27
N ASN A 13 -14.59 -21.97 -23.58
CA ASN A 13 -13.44 -22.08 -24.48
C ASN A 13 -13.42 -20.97 -25.54
N ALA A 14 -14.18 -19.90 -25.33
CA ALA A 14 -14.23 -18.76 -26.24
C ALA A 14 -14.31 -17.46 -25.44
N THR A 15 -15.45 -16.79 -25.41
CA THR A 15 -15.66 -15.58 -24.60
C THR A 15 -17.04 -15.68 -23.95
N LEU A 16 -17.05 -15.60 -22.63
CA LEU A 16 -18.26 -15.48 -21.85
C LEU A 16 -18.47 -14.02 -21.47
N GLU A 17 -19.47 -13.37 -22.04
CA GLU A 17 -19.84 -12.02 -21.66
C GLU A 17 -20.94 -12.02 -20.59
N LEU A 18 -20.69 -11.36 -19.47
CA LEU A 18 -21.60 -11.19 -18.35
C LEU A 18 -22.07 -9.72 -18.28
N ASN A 19 -23.16 -9.43 -18.98
CA ASN A 19 -23.80 -8.11 -19.01
C ASN A 19 -25.01 -8.07 -18.06
N THR A 20 -24.76 -8.33 -16.78
CA THR A 20 -25.82 -8.38 -15.76
C THR A 20 -25.26 -7.96 -14.40
N GLY A 21 -26.14 -7.74 -13.45
CA GLY A 21 -25.78 -7.60 -12.03
C GLY A 21 -26.34 -8.76 -11.23
N GLY A 22 -25.84 -8.94 -10.02
CA GLY A 22 -26.21 -10.00 -9.09
C GLY A 22 -25.07 -10.96 -8.82
N ASP A 23 -25.35 -12.06 -8.15
CA ASP A 23 -24.36 -13.05 -7.74
C ASP A 23 -24.30 -14.19 -8.76
N PHE A 24 -23.11 -14.45 -9.28
CA PHE A 24 -22.81 -15.53 -10.19
C PHE A 24 -21.86 -16.51 -9.49
N ASP A 25 -22.41 -17.64 -9.07
CA ASP A 25 -21.72 -18.62 -8.21
C ASP A 25 -21.28 -19.89 -8.95
N ASN A 26 -21.52 -19.98 -10.27
CA ASN A 26 -20.99 -21.08 -11.07
C ASN A 26 -19.47 -21.07 -11.11
N ASN A 27 -18.86 -22.26 -11.10
CA ASN A 27 -17.45 -22.39 -11.44
C ASN A 27 -17.30 -22.32 -12.97
N ILE A 28 -16.38 -21.46 -13.41
CA ILE A 28 -16.06 -21.28 -14.83
C ILE A 28 -14.67 -21.87 -15.08
N GLY A 29 -14.60 -22.87 -15.96
CA GLY A 29 -13.34 -23.47 -16.41
C GLY A 29 -13.18 -23.35 -17.92
N GLY A 30 -12.05 -23.80 -18.43
CA GLY A 30 -11.74 -23.81 -19.86
C GLY A 30 -10.63 -22.83 -20.25
N THR A 31 -10.47 -22.64 -21.57
CA THR A 31 -9.42 -21.76 -22.12
C THR A 31 -9.95 -20.39 -22.56
N GLY A 32 -11.23 -20.15 -22.37
CA GLY A 32 -11.89 -18.91 -22.74
C GLY A 32 -11.61 -17.75 -21.79
N SER A 33 -12.18 -16.60 -22.13
CA SER A 33 -12.06 -15.34 -21.37
C SER A 33 -13.42 -14.87 -20.86
N VAL A 34 -13.44 -14.21 -19.73
CA VAL A 34 -14.63 -13.59 -19.16
C VAL A 34 -14.61 -12.08 -19.37
N VAL A 35 -15.72 -11.54 -19.88
CA VAL A 35 -15.91 -10.10 -20.03
C VAL A 35 -17.07 -9.66 -19.14
N LYS A 36 -16.81 -8.81 -18.16
CA LYS A 36 -17.82 -8.08 -17.42
C LYS A 36 -18.13 -6.78 -18.16
N SER A 37 -19.37 -6.66 -18.65
CA SER A 37 -19.88 -5.45 -19.30
C SER A 37 -21.12 -4.90 -18.57
N GLY A 38 -21.61 -3.75 -19.04
CA GLY A 38 -22.75 -3.08 -18.41
C GLY A 38 -22.42 -2.41 -17.09
N ASP A 39 -23.33 -1.58 -16.61
CA ASP A 39 -23.13 -0.63 -15.49
C ASP A 39 -23.44 -1.19 -14.09
N LYS A 40 -23.90 -2.42 -14.01
CA LYS A 40 -24.32 -3.03 -12.74
C LYS A 40 -23.16 -3.72 -12.02
N THR A 41 -23.32 -3.93 -10.72
CA THR A 41 -22.41 -4.76 -9.91
C THR A 41 -22.71 -6.23 -10.14
N LEU A 42 -21.67 -7.00 -10.50
CA LEU A 42 -21.69 -8.45 -10.61
C LEU A 42 -20.71 -9.05 -9.61
N THR A 43 -21.14 -10.01 -8.82
CA THR A 43 -20.29 -10.78 -7.92
C THR A 43 -19.93 -12.11 -8.55
N LEU A 44 -18.64 -12.44 -8.61
CA LEU A 44 -18.14 -13.78 -8.91
C LEU A 44 -17.68 -14.45 -7.63
N SER A 45 -18.34 -15.55 -7.27
CA SER A 45 -18.02 -16.33 -6.07
C SER A 45 -17.53 -17.75 -6.37
N GLY A 46 -17.63 -18.21 -7.63
CA GLY A 46 -17.11 -19.50 -8.06
C GLY A 46 -15.58 -19.57 -7.98
N ALA A 47 -15.05 -20.78 -7.72
CA ALA A 47 -13.64 -21.08 -7.89
C ALA A 47 -13.35 -21.28 -9.38
N ASN A 48 -12.94 -20.23 -10.06
CA ASN A 48 -12.80 -20.22 -11.51
C ASN A 48 -11.38 -20.63 -11.94
N SER A 49 -11.31 -21.39 -13.02
CA SER A 49 -10.04 -21.92 -13.55
C SER A 49 -9.83 -21.61 -15.04
N TYR A 50 -10.63 -20.73 -15.62
CA TYR A 50 -10.41 -20.30 -17.01
C TYR A 50 -9.09 -19.55 -17.17
N THR A 51 -8.49 -19.66 -18.34
CA THR A 51 -7.11 -19.19 -18.54
C THR A 51 -6.98 -17.98 -19.49
N GLY A 52 -8.06 -17.61 -20.19
CA GLY A 52 -8.03 -16.52 -21.17
C GLY A 52 -8.11 -15.10 -20.58
N GLY A 53 -8.15 -14.98 -19.26
CA GLY A 53 -8.18 -13.69 -18.57
C GLY A 53 -9.56 -13.08 -18.41
N THR A 54 -9.60 -11.96 -17.68
CA THR A 54 -10.82 -11.23 -17.35
C THR A 54 -10.73 -9.79 -17.85
N THR A 55 -11.77 -9.32 -18.54
CA THR A 55 -11.89 -7.90 -18.93
C THR A 55 -13.10 -7.28 -18.23
N ILE A 56 -12.88 -6.17 -17.54
CA ILE A 56 -13.93 -5.37 -16.90
C ILE A 56 -14.08 -4.08 -17.71
N SER A 57 -15.16 -3.97 -18.46
CA SER A 57 -15.41 -2.84 -19.37
C SER A 57 -16.47 -1.87 -18.86
N GLY A 58 -17.18 -2.21 -17.76
CA GLY A 58 -18.19 -1.33 -17.18
C GLY A 58 -18.74 -1.85 -15.86
N GLY A 59 -19.25 -0.94 -15.04
CA GLY A 59 -19.81 -1.23 -13.72
C GLY A 59 -18.77 -1.71 -12.72
N THR A 60 -19.18 -2.62 -11.83
CA THR A 60 -18.29 -3.19 -10.81
C THR A 60 -18.28 -4.71 -10.92
N LEU A 61 -17.09 -5.30 -10.90
CA LEU A 61 -16.90 -6.72 -10.70
C LEU A 61 -16.37 -6.98 -9.30
N VAL A 62 -17.11 -7.76 -8.50
CA VAL A 62 -16.72 -8.15 -7.14
C VAL A 62 -16.18 -9.58 -7.16
N ALA A 63 -14.95 -9.77 -6.73
CA ALA A 63 -14.35 -11.09 -6.53
C ALA A 63 -14.37 -11.43 -5.03
N THR A 64 -15.01 -12.52 -4.64
CA THR A 64 -15.13 -12.94 -3.24
C THR A 64 -14.19 -14.07 -2.83
N ASN A 65 -13.36 -14.53 -3.75
CA ASN A 65 -12.22 -15.40 -3.50
C ASN A 65 -11.10 -15.10 -4.50
N VAL A 66 -9.89 -15.55 -4.23
CA VAL A 66 -8.70 -15.24 -5.06
C VAL A 66 -8.71 -15.92 -6.43
N GLU A 67 -9.52 -16.99 -6.59
CA GLU A 67 -9.66 -17.72 -7.84
C GLU A 67 -10.84 -17.21 -8.70
N ALA A 68 -11.62 -16.23 -8.19
CA ALA A 68 -12.84 -15.78 -8.86
C ALA A 68 -12.63 -15.24 -10.29
N LEU A 69 -11.41 -14.78 -10.62
CA LEU A 69 -11.10 -14.21 -11.93
C LEU A 69 -10.26 -15.16 -12.82
N GLY A 70 -10.25 -16.46 -12.50
CA GLY A 70 -9.43 -17.43 -13.21
C GLY A 70 -7.94 -17.20 -13.02
N SER A 71 -7.11 -17.73 -13.89
CA SER A 71 -5.64 -17.66 -13.77
C SER A 71 -4.97 -16.73 -14.78
N GLY A 72 -5.71 -16.14 -15.71
CA GLY A 72 -5.19 -15.19 -16.69
C GLY A 72 -5.13 -13.76 -16.14
N ASP A 73 -4.54 -12.85 -16.92
CA ASP A 73 -4.44 -11.43 -16.57
C ASP A 73 -5.82 -10.75 -16.52
N VAL A 74 -5.90 -9.68 -15.74
CA VAL A 74 -7.10 -8.85 -15.61
C VAL A 74 -6.89 -7.51 -16.30
N THR A 75 -7.78 -7.17 -17.24
CA THR A 75 -7.85 -5.82 -17.81
C THR A 75 -9.03 -5.09 -17.18
N ASP A 76 -8.75 -4.20 -16.24
CA ASP A 76 -9.76 -3.41 -15.55
C ASP A 76 -9.86 -2.01 -16.15
N ASN A 77 -11.00 -1.71 -16.80
CA ASN A 77 -11.31 -0.35 -17.30
C ASN A 77 -12.53 0.26 -16.59
N ALA A 78 -12.92 -0.30 -15.45
CA ALA A 78 -14.05 0.19 -14.66
C ALA A 78 -13.75 0.07 -13.17
N VAL A 79 -14.38 -0.85 -12.44
CA VAL A 79 -14.10 -1.09 -11.02
C VAL A 79 -13.95 -2.58 -10.75
N LEU A 80 -12.80 -2.96 -10.21
CA LEU A 80 -12.58 -4.29 -9.64
C LEU A 80 -12.60 -4.18 -8.11
N GLU A 81 -13.57 -4.85 -7.47
CA GLU A 81 -13.61 -4.99 -6.02
C GLU A 81 -13.12 -6.37 -5.59
N LEU A 82 -12.12 -6.40 -4.73
CA LEU A 82 -11.55 -7.60 -4.13
C LEU A 82 -12.03 -7.71 -2.68
N ASN A 83 -13.14 -8.43 -2.47
CA ASN A 83 -13.72 -8.70 -1.16
C ASN A 83 -13.30 -10.09 -0.67
N THR A 84 -12.01 -10.29 -0.54
CA THR A 84 -11.41 -11.58 -0.19
C THR A 84 -10.14 -11.41 0.62
N GLY A 85 -9.62 -12.52 1.14
CA GLY A 85 -8.27 -12.62 1.71
C GLY A 85 -7.49 -13.73 1.01
N GLY A 86 -6.17 -13.74 1.21
CA GLY A 86 -5.23 -14.67 0.57
C GLY A 86 -4.36 -13.97 -0.45
N ASP A 87 -3.75 -14.73 -1.36
CA ASP A 87 -2.83 -14.19 -2.36
C ASP A 87 -3.54 -14.06 -3.71
N PHE A 88 -3.64 -12.84 -4.22
CA PHE A 88 -4.14 -12.55 -5.55
C PHE A 88 -2.95 -12.31 -6.49
N THR A 89 -2.74 -13.24 -7.40
CA THR A 89 -1.52 -13.30 -8.23
C THR A 89 -1.69 -12.80 -9.65
N ASN A 90 -2.94 -12.58 -10.10
CA ASN A 90 -3.21 -12.07 -11.44
C ASN A 90 -2.59 -10.68 -11.63
N ALA A 91 -1.98 -10.44 -12.79
CA ALA A 91 -1.57 -9.10 -13.17
C ALA A 91 -2.82 -8.27 -13.56
N ILE A 92 -2.93 -7.07 -13.03
CA ILE A 92 -4.04 -6.15 -13.28
C ILE A 92 -3.54 -4.96 -14.09
N SER A 93 -4.18 -4.69 -15.20
CA SER A 93 -3.88 -3.56 -16.09
C SER A 93 -5.15 -2.77 -16.42
N GLY A 94 -5.02 -1.66 -17.14
CA GLY A 94 -6.14 -0.86 -17.61
C GLY A 94 -6.30 0.48 -16.90
N SER A 95 -7.40 1.16 -17.13
CA SER A 95 -7.68 2.50 -16.57
C SER A 95 -8.61 2.47 -15.36
N GLY A 96 -9.04 1.30 -14.93
CA GLY A 96 -9.98 1.10 -13.84
C GLY A 96 -9.37 1.28 -12.45
N GLN A 97 -10.24 1.23 -11.46
CA GLN A 97 -9.93 1.35 -10.05
C GLN A 97 -10.00 -0.02 -9.37
N VAL A 98 -9.03 -0.30 -8.50
CA VAL A 98 -9.07 -1.48 -7.62
C VAL A 98 -9.54 -1.07 -6.22
N VAL A 99 -10.53 -1.78 -5.70
CA VAL A 99 -11.07 -1.57 -4.35
C VAL A 99 -10.81 -2.82 -3.52
N LYS A 100 -10.06 -2.71 -2.43
CA LYS A 100 -9.97 -3.74 -1.39
C LYS A 100 -11.06 -3.49 -0.36
N SER A 101 -11.98 -4.44 -0.19
CA SER A 101 -13.04 -4.40 0.82
C SER A 101 -13.01 -5.62 1.73
N GLY A 102 -13.92 -5.65 2.73
CA GLY A 102 -13.98 -6.71 3.73
C GLY A 102 -12.80 -6.67 4.71
N ASP A 103 -12.88 -7.49 5.76
CA ASP A 103 -12.03 -7.45 6.95
C ASP A 103 -10.76 -8.34 6.87
N LYS A 104 -10.60 -9.10 5.78
CA LYS A 104 -9.50 -10.05 5.62
C LYS A 104 -8.23 -9.38 5.08
N THR A 105 -7.10 -10.06 5.30
CA THR A 105 -5.83 -9.68 4.67
C THR A 105 -5.76 -10.24 3.26
N LEU A 106 -5.51 -9.36 2.28
CA LEU A 106 -5.29 -9.68 0.88
C LEU A 106 -3.90 -9.25 0.47
N THR A 107 -3.15 -10.16 -0.14
CA THR A 107 -1.85 -9.84 -0.75
C THR A 107 -2.00 -9.67 -2.26
N LEU A 108 -1.55 -8.56 -2.80
CA LEU A 108 -1.35 -8.37 -4.23
C LEU A 108 0.12 -8.62 -4.56
N SER A 109 0.38 -9.64 -5.36
CA SER A 109 1.74 -10.02 -5.77
C SER A 109 1.99 -9.83 -7.26
N GLY A 110 0.97 -9.57 -8.07
CA GLY A 110 1.10 -9.24 -9.49
C GLY A 110 1.86 -7.91 -9.69
N ALA A 111 2.60 -7.82 -10.81
CA ALA A 111 3.10 -6.54 -11.29
C ALA A 111 1.94 -5.81 -12.00
N ASN A 112 1.33 -4.87 -11.30
CA ASN A 112 0.11 -4.20 -11.73
C ASN A 112 0.41 -2.87 -12.41
N SER A 113 -0.37 -2.54 -13.43
CA SER A 113 -0.18 -1.30 -14.21
C SER A 113 -1.47 -0.49 -14.40
N TYR A 114 -2.53 -0.82 -13.66
CA TYR A 114 -3.76 -0.04 -13.71
C TYR A 114 -3.55 1.39 -13.20
N THR A 115 -4.33 2.32 -13.72
CA THR A 115 -4.08 3.77 -13.51
C THR A 115 -5.17 4.48 -12.71
N GLY A 116 -6.32 3.83 -12.48
CA GLY A 116 -7.46 4.46 -11.79
C GLY A 116 -7.33 4.54 -10.27
N GLY A 117 -6.20 4.08 -9.71
CA GLY A 117 -5.91 4.14 -8.28
C GLY A 117 -6.46 2.97 -7.47
N THR A 118 -6.10 2.97 -6.19
CA THR A 118 -6.49 1.91 -5.24
C THR A 118 -7.24 2.50 -4.07
N THR A 119 -8.37 1.89 -3.69
CA THR A 119 -9.08 2.24 -2.46
C THR A 119 -9.06 1.05 -1.50
N ILE A 120 -8.61 1.28 -0.27
CA ILE A 120 -8.63 0.28 0.81
C ILE A 120 -9.70 0.72 1.80
N SER A 121 -10.83 0.03 1.80
CA SER A 121 -11.99 0.37 2.63
C SER A 121 -12.15 -0.54 3.86
N GLY A 122 -11.39 -1.64 3.96
CA GLY A 122 -11.44 -2.54 5.10
C GLY A 122 -10.35 -3.60 5.08
N GLY A 123 -10.03 -4.15 6.26
CA GLY A 123 -9.02 -5.18 6.45
C GLY A 123 -7.60 -4.69 6.19
N THR A 124 -6.77 -5.56 5.65
CA THR A 124 -5.38 -5.23 5.29
C THR A 124 -5.13 -5.54 3.83
N LEU A 125 -4.54 -4.61 3.11
CA LEU A 125 -3.98 -4.83 1.78
C LEU A 125 -2.46 -4.90 1.86
N VAL A 126 -1.87 -6.01 1.45
CA VAL A 126 -0.41 -6.21 1.43
C VAL A 126 0.09 -6.04 0.00
N ALA A 127 0.97 -5.08 -0.20
CA ALA A 127 1.74 -4.92 -1.44
C ALA A 127 3.07 -5.66 -1.29
N SER A 128 3.27 -6.74 -2.04
CA SER A 128 4.50 -7.55 -1.97
C SER A 128 5.59 -7.12 -2.94
N ASN A 129 5.29 -6.16 -3.82
CA ASN A 129 6.24 -5.46 -4.69
C ASN A 129 5.78 -4.01 -4.90
N VAL A 130 6.65 -3.15 -5.41
CA VAL A 130 6.37 -1.71 -5.57
C VAL A 130 5.35 -1.40 -6.67
N GLU A 131 5.12 -2.34 -7.59
CA GLU A 131 4.13 -2.19 -8.67
C GLU A 131 2.77 -2.80 -8.30
N ALA A 132 2.64 -3.42 -7.12
CA ALA A 132 1.43 -4.17 -6.74
C ALA A 132 0.14 -3.33 -6.73
N LEU A 133 0.23 -2.02 -6.56
CA LEU A 133 -0.92 -1.13 -6.45
C LEU A 133 -1.11 -0.22 -7.68
N GLY A 134 -0.53 -0.61 -8.82
CA GLY A 134 -0.60 0.19 -10.04
C GLY A 134 0.09 1.55 -9.88
N THR A 135 -0.30 2.51 -10.71
CA THR A 135 0.39 3.83 -10.77
C THR A 135 -0.47 5.01 -10.29
N GLY A 136 -1.73 4.78 -9.96
CA GLY A 136 -2.64 5.81 -9.47
C GLY A 136 -2.48 6.09 -7.97
N ASP A 137 -3.16 7.12 -7.47
CA ASP A 137 -3.18 7.47 -6.05
C ASP A 137 -3.89 6.38 -5.22
N ILE A 138 -3.51 6.27 -3.95
CA ILE A 138 -4.07 5.31 -3.01
C ILE A 138 -4.91 6.06 -1.97
N THR A 139 -6.15 5.64 -1.80
CA THR A 139 -7.01 6.07 -0.68
C THR A 139 -7.05 4.94 0.34
N ASP A 140 -6.26 5.07 1.40
CA ASP A 140 -6.23 4.10 2.49
C ASP A 140 -7.12 4.55 3.65
N ASN A 141 -8.21 3.81 3.90
CA ASN A 141 -9.08 4.01 5.05
C ASN A 141 -9.08 2.80 6.01
N ALA A 142 -8.08 1.92 5.89
CA ALA A 142 -7.93 0.75 6.74
C ALA A 142 -6.45 0.49 7.05
N THR A 143 -5.84 -0.54 6.48
CA THR A 143 -4.40 -0.80 6.65
C THR A 143 -3.76 -1.14 5.31
N LEU A 144 -2.72 -0.41 4.96
CA LEU A 144 -1.82 -0.73 3.86
C LEU A 144 -0.51 -1.28 4.43
N GLU A 145 -0.18 -2.52 4.10
CA GLU A 145 1.11 -3.12 4.43
C GLU A 145 2.01 -3.14 3.18
N LEU A 146 3.19 -2.56 3.31
CA LEU A 146 4.22 -2.52 2.27
C LEU A 146 5.33 -3.51 2.63
N ASN A 147 5.25 -4.72 2.08
CA ASN A 147 6.25 -5.80 2.24
C ASN A 147 7.12 -5.91 0.98
N ALA A 148 7.70 -4.79 0.58
CA ALA A 148 8.48 -4.67 -0.63
C ALA A 148 9.80 -3.96 -0.35
N GLY A 149 10.71 -4.03 -1.29
CA GLY A 149 11.90 -3.18 -1.36
C GLY A 149 11.91 -2.44 -2.69
N GLY A 150 12.56 -1.27 -2.74
CA GLY A 150 12.61 -0.40 -3.91
C GLY A 150 11.86 0.92 -3.69
N ASP A 151 11.50 1.59 -4.77
CA ASP A 151 10.86 2.91 -4.72
C ASP A 151 9.34 2.77 -4.86
N PHE A 152 8.60 3.24 -3.88
CA PHE A 152 7.15 3.31 -3.88
C PHE A 152 6.73 4.78 -4.04
N ALA A 153 6.27 5.12 -5.22
CA ALA A 153 6.06 6.52 -5.63
C ALA A 153 4.60 6.98 -5.57
N ASN A 154 3.65 6.08 -5.29
CA ASN A 154 2.24 6.45 -5.18
C ASN A 154 1.99 7.43 -4.04
N ASN A 155 1.10 8.39 -4.24
CA ASN A 155 0.58 9.21 -3.15
C ASN A 155 -0.45 8.40 -2.35
N ILE A 156 -0.34 8.43 -1.04
CA ILE A 156 -1.25 7.73 -0.13
C ILE A 156 -2.01 8.76 0.70
N GLY A 157 -3.32 8.77 0.57
CA GLY A 157 -4.22 9.59 1.39
C GLY A 157 -5.20 8.73 2.18
N GLY A 158 -6.06 9.37 2.97
CA GLY A 158 -7.12 8.70 3.74
C GLY A 158 -6.88 8.69 5.24
N THR A 159 -7.66 7.90 5.95
CA THR A 159 -7.63 7.81 7.43
C THR A 159 -6.93 6.56 7.95
N GLY A 160 -6.50 5.69 7.05
CA GLY A 160 -5.83 4.43 7.35
C GLY A 160 -4.38 4.58 7.81
N SER A 161 -3.76 3.45 8.10
CA SER A 161 -2.39 3.36 8.58
C SER A 161 -1.50 2.60 7.60
N VAL A 162 -0.24 2.98 7.52
CA VAL A 162 0.78 2.31 6.70
C VAL A 162 1.71 1.50 7.58
N VAL A 163 1.94 0.24 7.20
CA VAL A 163 2.89 -0.65 7.87
C VAL A 163 4.00 -1.01 6.89
N LYS A 164 5.24 -0.65 7.19
CA LYS A 164 6.41 -1.19 6.50
C LYS A 164 6.83 -2.47 7.20
N SER A 165 6.79 -3.59 6.48
CA SER A 165 7.22 -4.90 6.95
C SER A 165 8.35 -5.48 6.09
N GLY A 166 8.86 -6.65 6.49
CA GLY A 166 9.97 -7.31 5.79
C GLY A 166 11.31 -6.61 6.00
N ASP A 167 12.38 -7.26 5.58
CA ASP A 167 13.79 -6.91 5.86
C ASP A 167 14.44 -5.99 4.81
N LYS A 168 13.74 -5.67 3.73
CA LYS A 168 14.28 -4.87 2.63
C LYS A 168 14.17 -3.37 2.90
N THR A 169 14.97 -2.60 2.17
CA THR A 169 14.84 -1.14 2.12
C THR A 169 13.71 -0.74 1.18
N LEU A 170 12.78 0.07 1.68
CA LEU A 170 11.70 0.67 0.91
C LEU A 170 11.81 2.19 0.96
N THR A 171 11.76 2.84 -0.19
CA THR A 171 11.73 4.30 -0.29
C THR A 171 10.29 4.76 -0.53
N LEU A 172 9.79 5.67 0.28
CA LEU A 172 8.56 6.41 0.03
C LEU A 172 8.88 7.80 -0.51
N SER A 173 8.47 8.04 -1.75
CA SER A 173 8.71 9.32 -2.43
C SER A 173 7.42 10.12 -2.70
N GLY A 174 6.25 9.53 -2.50
CA GLY A 174 4.95 10.20 -2.63
C GLY A 174 4.72 11.29 -1.57
N SER A 175 3.93 12.32 -1.92
CA SER A 175 3.38 13.26 -0.94
C SER A 175 2.17 12.63 -0.28
N ASN A 176 2.36 12.12 0.95
CA ASN A 176 1.36 11.33 1.64
C ASN A 176 0.59 12.17 2.66
N THR A 177 -0.72 11.93 2.74
CA THR A 177 -1.63 12.69 3.60
C THR A 177 -2.46 11.81 4.53
N TYR A 178 -2.18 10.50 4.58
CA TYR A 178 -2.89 9.59 5.48
C TYR A 178 -2.67 9.95 6.95
N THR A 179 -3.66 9.67 7.79
CA THR A 179 -3.68 10.19 9.17
C THR A 179 -3.53 9.11 10.25
N GLY A 180 -3.65 7.83 9.90
CA GLY A 180 -3.60 6.71 10.86
C GLY A 180 -2.21 6.34 11.36
N GLY A 181 -1.17 7.03 10.86
CA GLY A 181 0.22 6.82 11.30
C GLY A 181 0.97 5.74 10.53
N THR A 182 2.26 5.65 10.79
CA THR A 182 3.19 4.72 10.14
C THR A 182 3.82 3.79 11.17
N THR A 183 3.83 2.50 10.89
CA THR A 183 4.58 1.51 11.69
C THR A 183 5.69 0.90 10.86
N ILE A 184 6.93 0.95 11.34
CA ILE A 184 8.08 0.30 10.72
C ILE A 184 8.43 -0.90 11.58
N SER A 185 8.12 -2.10 11.10
CA SER A 185 8.30 -3.35 11.84
C SER A 185 9.54 -4.15 11.41
N GLY A 186 10.18 -3.78 10.29
CA GLY A 186 11.37 -4.46 9.80
C GLY A 186 12.05 -3.73 8.64
N GLY A 187 13.33 -4.01 8.44
CA GLY A 187 14.15 -3.43 7.38
C GLY A 187 14.40 -1.94 7.56
N THR A 188 14.45 -1.22 6.44
CA THR A 188 14.64 0.23 6.43
C THR A 188 13.51 0.90 5.64
N LEU A 189 12.92 1.94 6.22
CA LEU A 189 12.02 2.85 5.51
C LEU A 189 12.75 4.16 5.24
N VAL A 190 12.87 4.53 3.98
CA VAL A 190 13.51 5.79 3.55
C VAL A 190 12.43 6.80 3.17
N ALA A 191 12.39 7.94 3.84
CA ALA A 191 11.53 9.07 3.51
C ALA A 191 12.35 10.11 2.72
N THR A 192 11.93 10.43 1.50
CA THR A 192 12.63 11.39 0.63
C THR A 192 11.97 12.76 0.57
N ASN A 193 10.89 12.95 1.32
CA ASN A 193 10.27 14.25 1.59
C ASN A 193 9.63 14.24 2.99
N VAL A 194 9.32 15.40 3.54
CA VAL A 194 8.76 15.52 4.90
C VAL A 194 7.32 15.01 5.03
N GLU A 195 6.61 14.86 3.92
CA GLU A 195 5.25 14.35 3.89
C GLU A 195 5.20 12.83 3.65
N ALA A 196 6.34 12.17 3.40
CA ALA A 196 6.39 10.77 2.99
C ALA A 196 5.71 9.80 3.98
N LEU A 197 5.63 10.15 5.26
CA LEU A 197 5.04 9.30 6.31
C LEU A 197 3.64 9.78 6.75
N GLY A 198 2.97 10.59 5.93
CA GLY A 198 1.66 11.16 6.28
C GLY A 198 1.74 12.09 7.49
N THR A 199 0.62 12.32 8.16
CA THR A 199 0.52 13.29 9.25
C THR A 199 0.37 12.66 10.64
N GLY A 200 0.25 11.34 10.73
CA GLY A 200 0.13 10.60 11.98
C GLY A 200 1.48 10.36 12.66
N ASN A 201 1.43 9.77 13.86
CA ASN A 201 2.65 9.36 14.57
C ASN A 201 3.37 8.21 13.84
N VAL A 202 4.68 8.14 14.04
CA VAL A 202 5.52 7.05 13.53
C VAL A 202 5.92 6.13 14.69
N THR A 203 5.65 4.85 14.54
CA THR A 203 6.17 3.80 15.44
C THR A 203 7.31 3.09 14.71
N ASP A 204 8.54 3.44 15.04
CA ASP A 204 9.72 2.85 14.45
C ASP A 204 10.28 1.74 15.35
N ASN A 205 10.22 0.49 14.90
CA ASN A 205 10.82 -0.66 15.56
C ASN A 205 11.95 -1.30 14.72
N ALA A 206 12.45 -0.57 13.71
CA ALA A 206 13.53 -1.05 12.85
C ALA A 206 14.48 0.12 12.49
N THR A 207 14.42 0.63 11.26
CA THR A 207 15.22 1.79 10.86
C THR A 207 14.39 2.75 10.02
N LEU A 208 14.34 4.00 10.46
CA LEU A 208 13.80 5.11 9.68
C LEU A 208 14.96 5.96 9.16
N GLU A 209 15.08 6.06 7.85
CA GLU A 209 16.04 6.97 7.21
C GLU A 209 15.29 8.19 6.65
N LEU A 210 15.73 9.38 7.05
CA LEU A 210 15.23 10.68 6.60
C LEU A 210 16.25 11.30 5.63
N SER A 211 16.01 11.10 4.33
CA SER A 211 16.86 11.62 3.24
C SER A 211 16.22 12.84 2.59
N THR A 212 15.99 13.88 3.39
CA THR A 212 15.27 15.09 2.97
C THR A 212 15.69 16.29 3.79
N GLY A 213 15.33 17.47 3.32
CA GLY A 213 15.37 18.72 4.07
C GLY A 213 13.97 19.21 4.42
N GLY A 214 13.87 20.22 5.26
CA GLY A 214 12.60 20.81 5.69
C GLY A 214 12.26 20.50 7.15
N ASP A 215 11.00 20.60 7.51
CA ASP A 215 10.50 20.34 8.86
C ASP A 215 9.73 19.00 8.92
N PHE A 216 10.29 18.04 9.66
CA PHE A 216 9.64 16.76 9.93
C PHE A 216 8.97 16.82 11.30
N ALA A 217 7.63 16.97 11.27
CA ALA A 217 6.83 17.27 12.45
C ALA A 217 6.19 16.03 13.10
N ASN A 218 6.30 14.85 12.51
CA ASN A 218 5.76 13.62 13.10
C ASN A 218 6.46 13.29 14.41
N ASN A 219 5.71 12.82 15.41
CA ASN A 219 6.28 12.22 16.60
C ASN A 219 6.75 10.79 16.27
N ILE A 220 7.99 10.48 16.59
CA ILE A 220 8.59 9.17 16.34
C ILE A 220 8.79 8.47 17.68
N GLY A 221 8.18 7.30 17.84
CA GLY A 221 8.38 6.42 19.01
C GLY A 221 8.82 5.04 18.57
N GLY A 222 9.05 4.14 19.53
CA GLY A 222 9.42 2.75 19.27
C GLY A 222 10.86 2.43 19.69
N THR A 223 11.34 1.26 19.27
CA THR A 223 12.67 0.75 19.62
C THR A 223 13.69 0.89 18.49
N GLY A 224 13.29 1.40 17.36
CA GLY A 224 14.11 1.57 16.17
C GLY A 224 15.05 2.76 16.25
N SER A 225 15.85 2.94 15.20
CA SER A 225 16.83 3.99 15.05
C SER A 225 16.49 4.94 13.91
N VAL A 226 16.83 6.21 14.08
CA VAL A 226 16.65 7.24 13.06
C VAL A 226 17.98 7.59 12.42
N VAL A 227 18.05 7.61 11.10
CA VAL A 227 19.22 8.01 10.33
C VAL A 227 18.87 9.27 9.53
N LYS A 228 19.57 10.36 9.77
CA LYS A 228 19.54 11.53 8.87
C LYS A 228 20.61 11.34 7.80
N SER A 229 20.19 11.30 6.54
CA SER A 229 21.07 11.25 5.37
C SER A 229 20.78 12.40 4.40
N GLY A 230 21.56 12.47 3.30
CA GLY A 230 21.45 13.56 2.33
C GLY A 230 22.05 14.87 2.81
N ASP A 231 22.27 15.80 1.88
CA ASP A 231 23.07 17.03 2.14
C ASP A 231 22.23 18.20 2.67
N GLU A 232 20.91 18.05 2.73
CA GLU A 232 19.98 19.12 3.11
C GLU A 232 19.86 19.29 4.63
N THR A 233 19.34 20.44 5.06
CA THR A 233 19.00 20.71 6.46
C THR A 233 17.61 20.17 6.76
N LEU A 234 17.52 19.25 7.73
CA LEU A 234 16.29 18.71 8.27
C LEU A 234 16.06 19.16 9.69
N THR A 235 14.89 19.68 10.00
CA THR A 235 14.46 19.99 11.36
C THR A 235 13.57 18.87 11.88
N LEU A 236 13.91 18.31 13.05
CA LEU A 236 13.01 17.46 13.82
C LEU A 236 12.28 18.33 14.84
N SER A 237 10.97 18.51 14.64
CA SER A 237 10.12 19.30 15.53
C SER A 237 9.16 18.46 16.38
N GLY A 238 9.03 17.17 16.08
CA GLY A 238 8.24 16.22 16.87
C GLY A 238 8.84 15.94 18.25
N ALA A 239 7.97 15.60 19.21
CA ALA A 239 8.39 15.04 20.50
C ALA A 239 8.66 13.54 20.30
N ASN A 240 9.93 13.17 20.21
CA ASN A 240 10.37 11.84 19.85
C ASN A 240 10.75 11.01 21.09
N SER A 241 10.45 9.72 21.06
CA SER A 241 10.72 8.80 22.18
C SER A 241 11.33 7.46 21.73
N TYR A 242 11.80 7.37 20.47
CA TYR A 242 12.49 6.18 19.99
C TYR A 242 13.79 5.93 20.78
N THR A 243 14.17 4.67 20.91
CA THR A 243 15.27 4.28 21.82
C THR A 243 16.50 3.72 21.11
N GLY A 244 16.44 3.48 19.79
CA GLY A 244 17.55 2.89 19.03
C GLY A 244 18.65 3.88 18.62
N GLY A 245 18.51 5.15 19.00
CA GLY A 245 19.51 6.18 18.74
C GLY A 245 19.35 6.89 17.40
N THR A 246 20.14 7.96 17.26
CA THR A 246 20.15 8.83 16.06
C THR A 246 21.53 8.82 15.42
N THR A 247 21.57 8.59 14.11
CA THR A 247 22.82 8.72 13.33
C THR A 247 22.67 9.84 12.31
N ILE A 248 23.59 10.80 12.33
CA ILE A 248 23.66 11.88 11.34
C ILE A 248 24.80 11.55 10.39
N SER A 249 24.49 11.16 9.17
CA SER A 249 25.46 10.73 8.17
C SER A 249 25.73 11.76 7.07
N GLY A 250 24.88 12.81 6.96
CA GLY A 250 25.03 13.87 5.98
C GLY A 250 24.17 15.09 6.28
N GLY A 251 24.56 16.24 5.74
CA GLY A 251 23.85 17.50 5.87
C GLY A 251 23.80 18.05 7.29
N THR A 252 22.69 18.66 7.64
CA THR A 252 22.45 19.21 8.98
C THR A 252 21.16 18.67 9.57
N LEU A 253 21.22 18.17 10.80
CA LEU A 253 20.04 17.86 11.60
C LEU A 253 19.84 18.95 12.65
N VAL A 254 18.67 19.58 12.64
CA VAL A 254 18.28 20.60 13.62
C VAL A 254 17.31 19.98 14.62
N ALA A 255 17.69 19.94 15.89
CA ALA A 255 16.80 19.58 16.98
C ALA A 255 16.10 20.84 17.52
N SER A 256 14.80 20.97 17.31
CA SER A 256 14.04 22.16 17.70
C SER A 256 13.35 22.03 19.06
N ASN A 257 13.44 20.88 19.71
CA ASN A 257 13.04 20.64 21.10
C ASN A 257 13.96 19.59 21.75
N VAL A 258 13.93 19.46 23.07
CA VAL A 258 14.83 18.56 23.83
C VAL A 258 14.56 17.07 23.58
N GLU A 259 13.37 16.71 23.15
CA GLU A 259 12.98 15.32 22.84
C GLU A 259 13.20 14.96 21.36
N ALA A 260 13.68 15.91 20.53
CA ALA A 260 13.76 15.74 19.08
C ALA A 260 14.63 14.54 18.65
N LEU A 261 15.61 14.15 19.43
CA LEU A 261 16.58 13.09 19.12
C LEU A 261 16.25 11.73 19.75
N GLY A 262 15.05 11.59 20.34
CA GLY A 262 14.68 10.39 21.10
C GLY A 262 15.49 10.26 22.40
N THR A 263 15.70 9.04 22.85
CA THR A 263 16.40 8.76 24.13
C THR A 263 17.64 7.85 23.99
N GLY A 264 17.96 7.44 22.78
CA GLY A 264 19.16 6.65 22.49
C GLY A 264 20.38 7.52 22.17
N ASP A 265 21.54 6.88 22.06
CA ASP A 265 22.81 7.56 21.74
C ASP A 265 22.74 8.31 20.40
N VAL A 266 23.41 9.45 20.30
CA VAL A 266 23.55 10.22 19.07
C VAL A 266 24.94 10.02 18.48
N THR A 267 25.00 9.58 17.22
CA THR A 267 26.24 9.49 16.44
C THR A 267 26.22 10.59 15.38
N ASP A 268 27.05 11.61 15.55
CA ASP A 268 27.13 12.74 14.62
C ASP A 268 28.40 12.62 13.74
N ASN A 269 28.18 12.34 12.45
CA ASN A 269 29.24 12.31 11.44
C ASN A 269 29.11 13.46 10.42
N ALA A 270 28.23 14.45 10.68
CA ALA A 270 28.02 15.60 9.81
C ALA A 270 27.79 16.88 10.61
N THR A 271 26.57 17.34 10.80
CA THR A 271 26.27 18.53 11.61
C THR A 271 25.01 18.34 12.43
N LEU A 272 25.11 18.52 13.73
CA LEU A 272 23.95 18.63 14.63
C LEU A 272 23.82 20.08 15.12
N GLU A 273 22.64 20.66 14.92
CA GLU A 273 22.31 21.98 15.47
C GLU A 273 21.24 21.82 16.55
N LEU A 274 21.51 22.32 17.74
CA LEU A 274 20.55 22.35 18.85
C LEU A 274 19.91 23.74 18.88
N ASN A 275 18.68 23.85 18.40
CA ASN A 275 17.96 25.11 18.29
C ASN A 275 16.85 25.22 19.37
N THR A 276 17.22 24.85 20.62
CA THR A 276 16.38 24.98 21.80
C THR A 276 17.24 25.07 23.06
N GLY A 277 16.67 25.58 24.14
CA GLY A 277 17.27 25.51 25.46
C GLY A 277 16.70 24.34 26.26
N GLY A 278 17.49 23.79 27.16
CA GLY A 278 17.09 22.66 28.01
C GLY A 278 18.17 21.58 28.06
N ASP A 279 17.85 20.50 28.74
CA ASP A 279 18.74 19.35 28.88
C ASP A 279 18.39 18.29 27.81
N PHE A 280 19.40 17.81 27.12
CA PHE A 280 19.32 16.65 26.24
C PHE A 280 19.88 15.44 26.99
N ASP A 281 19.09 14.41 27.15
CA ASP A 281 19.42 13.16 27.85
C ASP A 281 19.83 12.04 26.85
N ASN A 282 20.73 12.36 25.91
CA ASN A 282 21.22 11.44 24.85
C ASN A 282 22.65 10.98 25.12
#